data_7888aaf29a6f4725c52b2a9529d2dfc5
#
_entry.id   7888aaf29a6f4725c52b2a9529d2dfc5
#
_cell.length_a   1.000
_cell.length_b   1.000
_cell.length_c   1.000
_cell.angle_alpha   90.00
_cell.angle_beta   90.00
_cell.angle_gamma   90.00
#
_symmetry.space_group_name_H-M   'P 1'
#
loop_
_entity.id
_entity.type
_entity.pdbx_description
1 polymer ?
#
loop_
_entity_poly.entity_id
_entity_poly.type
_entity_poly.pdbx_seq_one_letter_code
_entity_poly.pdbx_strand_id
1 'polypeptide(L)'
;MRGVHVRAVAEERDFDLPTTPPRQTVSFGTAPIRMKNILVTGASSGIGLAIAKSLVEHGHEVWGTSRNLERLPNMPRLHPIRLDLADQLSIEEAFASTLAEAAHLDVLINNAGSGHFGPAEILPLETITSQFQVLVFGQIQLMQLALQHMRPRGEGLIINVTSLASRLPVPFMAAYNAAKAALASFTMSTQLEFAHSDVRIIDLQPGDINTDFNEGVIVSEKDDRYNAKIAKTWKVVERNMKNAPGPELVARQILGLIQSDASPPRLAVGNVFESKIAPLIFRFLPQRVRVWGLKRYYGI
;
A
#
# COMPACT_ATOMS: atom_id res chain seq x y z
N MET A 1 -13.83 35.79 34.54
CA MET A 1 -12.78 34.76 34.42
C MET A 1 -13.14 33.63 35.37
N ARG A 2 -13.64 32.51 34.84
CA ARG A 2 -13.91 31.28 35.61
C ARG A 2 -12.95 30.21 35.11
N GLY A 3 -12.01 29.81 35.98
CA GLY A 3 -11.05 28.76 35.65
C GLY A 3 -11.70 27.40 35.61
N VAL A 4 -11.44 26.66 34.54
CA VAL A 4 -11.81 25.24 34.39
C VAL A 4 -10.66 24.43 34.98
N HIS A 5 -10.88 23.83 36.16
CA HIS A 5 -9.98 22.83 36.74
C HIS A 5 -10.21 21.49 36.04
N VAL A 6 -9.26 21.07 35.19
CA VAL A 6 -9.17 19.69 34.71
C VAL A 6 -8.46 18.86 35.80
N ARG A 7 -9.20 18.01 36.49
CA ARG A 7 -8.64 16.98 37.38
C ARG A 7 -8.11 15.84 36.48
N ALA A 8 -6.82 15.66 36.47
CA ALA A 8 -6.19 14.44 35.93
C ALA A 8 -6.40 13.31 36.94
N VAL A 9 -7.19 12.32 36.59
CA VAL A 9 -7.25 11.03 37.30
C VAL A 9 -6.21 10.12 36.61
N ALA A 10 -5.06 9.98 37.22
CA ALA A 10 -4.07 8.98 36.86
C ALA A 10 -4.49 7.66 37.52
N GLU A 11 -5.19 6.79 36.81
CA GLU A 11 -5.25 5.37 37.14
C GLU A 11 -4.02 4.68 36.56
N GLU A 12 -3.12 4.24 37.43
CA GLU A 12 -2.04 3.30 37.06
C GLU A 12 -2.70 1.99 36.61
N ARG A 13 -2.74 1.75 35.30
CA ARG A 13 -3.03 0.42 34.75
C ARG A 13 -1.72 -0.28 34.52
N ASP A 14 -1.50 -1.38 35.22
CA ASP A 14 -0.44 -2.33 34.92
C ASP A 14 -0.51 -2.71 33.44
N PHE A 15 0.53 -2.36 32.69
CA PHE A 15 0.71 -2.76 31.30
C PHE A 15 1.24 -4.20 31.29
N ASP A 16 0.35 -5.18 31.36
CA ASP A 16 0.69 -6.55 30.97
C ASP A 16 0.97 -6.58 29.46
N LEU A 17 2.26 -6.70 29.13
CA LEU A 17 2.66 -6.95 27.73
C LEU A 17 2.11 -8.33 27.34
N PRO A 18 1.30 -8.44 26.25
CA PRO A 18 0.81 -9.73 25.82
C PRO A 18 2.00 -10.63 25.46
N THR A 19 2.10 -11.77 26.14
CA THR A 19 3.03 -12.83 25.81
C THR A 19 2.79 -13.25 24.36
N THR A 20 3.84 -13.23 23.54
CA THR A 20 3.79 -13.62 22.13
C THR A 20 3.18 -15.01 21.99
N PRO A 21 2.06 -15.18 21.30
CA PRO A 21 1.49 -16.51 21.08
C PRO A 21 2.49 -17.34 20.26
N PRO A 22 2.55 -18.67 20.49
CA PRO A 22 3.43 -19.55 19.73
C PRO A 22 3.11 -19.45 18.24
N ARG A 23 4.14 -19.48 17.39
CA ARG A 23 4.03 -19.51 15.94
C ARG A 23 3.09 -20.65 15.52
N GLN A 24 1.85 -20.32 15.23
CA GLN A 24 0.96 -21.26 14.55
C GLN A 24 1.47 -21.37 13.10
N THR A 25 1.94 -22.55 12.73
CA THR A 25 2.08 -22.95 11.33
C THR A 25 0.67 -22.87 10.73
N VAL A 26 0.45 -21.93 9.81
CA VAL A 26 -0.80 -21.80 9.09
C VAL A 26 -0.96 -23.05 8.24
N SER A 27 -1.74 -24.00 8.74
CA SER A 27 -2.26 -25.11 7.97
C SER A 27 -3.35 -24.53 7.07
N PHE A 28 -3.12 -24.54 5.75
CA PHE A 28 -4.15 -24.19 4.78
C PHE A 28 -5.22 -25.30 4.78
N GLY A 29 -6.21 -25.13 5.65
CA GLY A 29 -7.38 -26.00 5.67
C GLY A 29 -8.21 -25.82 4.40
N THR A 30 -8.71 -26.91 3.85
CA THR A 30 -9.58 -27.00 2.66
C THR A 30 -11.03 -26.56 2.96
N ALA A 31 -11.26 -25.47 3.67
CA ALA A 31 -12.58 -24.87 3.74
C ALA A 31 -12.95 -24.31 2.34
N PRO A 32 -14.19 -24.46 1.87
CA PRO A 32 -14.61 -23.90 0.60
C PRO A 32 -14.36 -22.40 0.60
N ILE A 33 -13.63 -21.92 -0.41
CA ILE A 33 -13.31 -20.49 -0.56
C ILE A 33 -14.64 -19.75 -0.71
N ARG A 34 -15.03 -18.98 0.31
CA ARG A 34 -16.21 -18.12 0.22
C ARG A 34 -15.91 -17.03 -0.81
N MET A 35 -16.70 -16.96 -1.88
CA MET A 35 -16.63 -15.90 -2.87
C MET A 35 -16.73 -14.53 -2.18
N LYS A 36 -15.91 -13.57 -2.60
CA LYS A 36 -15.86 -12.22 -2.07
C LYS A 36 -16.00 -11.22 -3.21
N ASN A 37 -16.61 -10.07 -2.91
CA ASN A 37 -16.69 -8.91 -3.77
C ASN A 37 -15.53 -7.97 -3.45
N ILE A 38 -14.62 -7.76 -4.40
CA ILE A 38 -13.31 -7.13 -4.18
C ILE A 38 -13.10 -5.96 -5.13
N LEU A 39 -12.84 -4.78 -4.60
CA LEU A 39 -12.43 -3.60 -5.37
C LEU A 39 -10.90 -3.49 -5.38
N VAL A 40 -10.29 -3.49 -6.58
CA VAL A 40 -8.83 -3.38 -6.76
C VAL A 40 -8.51 -2.12 -7.54
N THR A 41 -7.79 -1.18 -6.92
CA THR A 41 -7.37 0.03 -7.64
C THR A 41 -6.10 -0.21 -8.45
N GLY A 42 -6.07 0.32 -9.69
CA GLY A 42 -4.92 0.17 -10.59
C GLY A 42 -4.71 -1.25 -11.10
N ALA A 43 -5.80 -1.92 -11.50
CA ALA A 43 -5.79 -3.32 -11.95
C ALA A 43 -5.31 -3.53 -13.40
N SER A 44 -4.88 -2.46 -14.09
CA SER A 44 -4.50 -2.53 -15.53
C SER A 44 -3.05 -2.94 -15.78
N SER A 45 -2.18 -2.97 -14.77
CA SER A 45 -0.76 -3.32 -14.91
C SER A 45 -0.14 -3.75 -13.60
N GLY A 46 1.07 -4.29 -13.67
CA GLY A 46 1.96 -4.58 -12.55
C GLY A 46 1.30 -5.41 -11.44
N ILE A 47 1.48 -4.97 -10.19
CA ILE A 47 0.96 -5.64 -9.00
C ILE A 47 -0.57 -5.74 -9.04
N GLY A 48 -1.27 -4.66 -9.41
CA GLY A 48 -2.73 -4.63 -9.43
C GLY A 48 -3.32 -5.63 -10.42
N LEU A 49 -2.72 -5.77 -11.59
CA LEU A 49 -3.13 -6.76 -12.59
C LEU A 49 -2.91 -8.20 -12.11
N ALA A 50 -1.76 -8.47 -11.50
CA ALA A 50 -1.47 -9.79 -10.93
C ALA A 50 -2.45 -10.15 -9.80
N ILE A 51 -2.80 -9.18 -8.94
CA ILE A 51 -3.81 -9.34 -7.90
C ILE A 51 -5.16 -9.67 -8.54
N ALA A 52 -5.63 -8.86 -9.50
CA ALA A 52 -6.93 -9.05 -10.13
C ALA A 52 -7.04 -10.43 -10.79
N LYS A 53 -6.02 -10.84 -11.57
CA LYS A 53 -5.96 -12.18 -12.18
C LYS A 53 -6.04 -13.29 -11.14
N SER A 54 -5.20 -13.23 -10.12
CA SER A 54 -5.17 -14.26 -9.07
C SER A 54 -6.51 -14.38 -8.34
N LEU A 55 -7.16 -13.27 -8.04
CA LEU A 55 -8.46 -13.27 -7.35
C LEU A 55 -9.57 -13.86 -8.20
N VAL A 56 -9.64 -13.51 -9.49
CA VAL A 56 -10.59 -14.07 -10.45
C VAL A 56 -10.39 -15.59 -10.61
N GLU A 57 -9.14 -16.04 -10.75
CA GLU A 57 -8.78 -17.47 -10.85
C GLU A 57 -9.22 -18.26 -9.63
N HIS A 58 -9.29 -17.62 -8.45
CA HIS A 58 -9.76 -18.25 -7.20
C HIS A 58 -11.27 -18.03 -6.94
N GLY A 59 -12.01 -17.57 -7.96
CA GLY A 59 -13.47 -17.54 -7.93
C GLY A 59 -14.09 -16.32 -7.23
N HIS A 60 -13.32 -15.25 -7.01
CA HIS A 60 -13.85 -13.99 -6.49
C HIS A 60 -14.42 -13.10 -7.59
N GLU A 61 -15.37 -12.23 -7.26
CA GLU A 61 -15.80 -11.13 -8.13
C GLU A 61 -14.91 -9.91 -7.90
N VAL A 62 -14.34 -9.37 -8.96
CA VAL A 62 -13.32 -8.32 -8.87
C VAL A 62 -13.74 -7.10 -9.68
N TRP A 63 -13.92 -5.96 -9.03
CA TRP A 63 -14.05 -4.65 -9.67
C TRP A 63 -12.66 -4.06 -9.81
N GLY A 64 -12.10 -4.19 -11.01
CA GLY A 64 -10.76 -3.71 -11.33
C GLY A 64 -10.82 -2.29 -11.88
N THR A 65 -10.02 -1.37 -11.32
CA THR A 65 -10.09 0.02 -11.77
C THR A 65 -8.90 0.44 -12.62
N SER A 66 -9.18 1.34 -13.57
CA SER A 66 -8.19 2.04 -14.38
C SER A 66 -8.74 3.40 -14.83
N ARG A 67 -7.85 4.37 -15.11
CA ARG A 67 -8.24 5.61 -15.81
C ARG A 67 -8.65 5.36 -17.27
N ASN A 68 -8.05 4.35 -17.91
CA ASN A 68 -8.41 3.88 -19.24
C ASN A 68 -8.87 2.41 -19.14
N LEU A 69 -10.15 2.17 -19.38
CA LEU A 69 -10.78 0.85 -19.28
C LEU A 69 -10.24 -0.15 -20.31
N GLU A 70 -9.80 0.30 -21.49
CA GLU A 70 -9.25 -0.56 -22.55
C GLU A 70 -7.97 -1.29 -22.11
N ARG A 71 -7.29 -0.79 -21.08
CA ARG A 71 -6.10 -1.43 -20.50
C ARG A 71 -6.40 -2.58 -19.55
N LEU A 72 -7.67 -2.74 -19.16
CA LEU A 72 -8.08 -3.87 -18.33
C LEU A 72 -8.29 -5.11 -19.21
N PRO A 73 -7.82 -6.29 -18.78
CA PRO A 73 -8.05 -7.50 -19.54
C PRO A 73 -9.53 -7.89 -19.49
N ASN A 74 -10.04 -8.41 -20.61
CA ASN A 74 -11.38 -8.99 -20.64
C ASN A 74 -11.31 -10.40 -20.03
N MET A 75 -11.78 -10.55 -18.80
CA MET A 75 -11.80 -11.81 -18.05
C MET A 75 -13.15 -12.03 -17.37
N PRO A 76 -13.64 -13.27 -17.30
CA PRO A 76 -14.82 -13.58 -16.49
C PRO A 76 -14.61 -13.10 -15.06
N ARG A 77 -15.65 -12.54 -14.41
CA ARG A 77 -15.62 -12.02 -13.04
C ARG A 77 -14.70 -10.81 -12.79
N LEU A 78 -14.14 -10.21 -13.82
CA LEU A 78 -13.47 -8.94 -13.75
C LEU A 78 -14.38 -7.86 -14.33
N HIS A 79 -14.86 -6.98 -13.45
CA HIS A 79 -15.76 -5.88 -13.79
C HIS A 79 -14.93 -4.59 -13.91
N PRO A 80 -14.85 -3.97 -15.10
CA PRO A 80 -14.03 -2.78 -15.30
C PRO A 80 -14.73 -1.54 -14.73
N ILE A 81 -14.05 -0.79 -13.86
CA ILE A 81 -14.51 0.49 -13.30
C ILE A 81 -13.52 1.59 -13.65
N ARG A 82 -14.02 2.72 -14.18
CA ARG A 82 -13.18 3.91 -14.35
C ARG A 82 -12.94 4.58 -13.01
N LEU A 83 -11.67 4.88 -12.70
CA LEU A 83 -11.28 5.58 -11.48
C LEU A 83 -10.05 6.44 -11.73
N ASP A 84 -10.16 7.72 -11.41
CA ASP A 84 -9.04 8.63 -11.23
C ASP A 84 -8.94 9.04 -9.75
N LEU A 85 -7.88 8.62 -9.06
CA LEU A 85 -7.65 8.97 -7.65
C LEU A 85 -7.26 10.45 -7.43
N ALA A 86 -7.01 11.19 -8.50
CA ALA A 86 -6.81 12.63 -8.42
C ALA A 86 -8.12 13.42 -8.39
N ASP A 87 -9.24 12.79 -8.71
CA ASP A 87 -10.56 13.41 -8.83
C ASP A 87 -11.53 12.83 -7.79
N GLN A 88 -12.00 13.68 -6.88
CA GLN A 88 -12.92 13.31 -5.82
C GLN A 88 -14.24 12.72 -6.35
N LEU A 89 -14.82 13.34 -7.37
CA LEU A 89 -16.07 12.85 -7.97
C LEU A 89 -15.89 11.50 -8.61
N SER A 90 -14.78 11.29 -9.32
CA SER A 90 -14.44 9.99 -9.91
C SER A 90 -14.33 8.89 -8.85
N ILE A 91 -13.83 9.20 -7.65
CA ILE A 91 -13.75 8.24 -6.54
C ILE A 91 -15.15 7.88 -6.03
N GLU A 92 -16.00 8.86 -5.81
CA GLU A 92 -17.39 8.67 -5.35
C GLU A 92 -18.21 7.86 -6.35
N GLU A 93 -18.14 8.22 -7.65
CA GLU A 93 -18.81 7.51 -8.74
C GLU A 93 -18.32 6.06 -8.89
N ALA A 94 -17.00 5.83 -8.84
CA ALA A 94 -16.44 4.49 -8.93
C ALA A 94 -16.89 3.60 -7.76
N PHE A 95 -16.91 4.14 -6.54
CA PHE A 95 -17.37 3.42 -5.37
C PHE A 95 -18.87 3.11 -5.44
N ALA A 96 -19.69 4.08 -5.82
CA ALA A 96 -21.13 3.92 -5.99
C ALA A 96 -21.45 2.88 -7.08
N SER A 97 -20.77 2.93 -8.23
CA SER A 97 -20.92 1.95 -9.32
C SER A 97 -20.55 0.54 -8.87
N THR A 98 -19.46 0.41 -8.10
CA THR A 98 -19.07 -0.89 -7.51
C THR A 98 -20.19 -1.45 -6.63
N LEU A 99 -20.78 -0.64 -5.74
CA LEU A 99 -21.85 -1.10 -4.86
C LEU A 99 -23.17 -1.39 -5.60
N ALA A 100 -23.46 -0.67 -6.68
CA ALA A 100 -24.65 -0.92 -7.49
C ALA A 100 -24.61 -2.29 -8.18
N GLU A 101 -23.43 -2.77 -8.58
CA GLU A 101 -23.26 -4.08 -9.20
C GLU A 101 -23.01 -5.20 -8.18
N ALA A 102 -22.22 -4.93 -7.13
CA ALA A 102 -21.76 -5.92 -6.15
C ALA A 102 -22.76 -6.16 -5.01
N ALA A 103 -23.78 -5.33 -4.84
CA ALA A 103 -24.67 -5.27 -3.66
C ALA A 103 -23.92 -4.95 -2.33
N HIS A 104 -22.69 -5.45 -2.16
CA HIS A 104 -21.83 -5.14 -1.03
C HIS A 104 -20.36 -5.34 -1.39
N LEU A 105 -19.47 -4.66 -0.69
CA LEU A 105 -18.03 -4.78 -0.82
C LEU A 105 -17.45 -5.52 0.40
N ASP A 106 -16.72 -6.61 0.16
CA ASP A 106 -16.03 -7.36 1.21
C ASP A 106 -14.57 -6.91 1.39
N VAL A 107 -13.91 -6.57 0.28
CA VAL A 107 -12.48 -6.23 0.31
C VAL A 107 -12.19 -5.00 -0.55
N LEU A 108 -11.46 -4.05 0.01
CA LEU A 108 -10.84 -2.95 -0.73
C LEU A 108 -9.32 -3.17 -0.80
N ILE A 109 -8.74 -3.13 -2.01
CA ILE A 109 -7.30 -3.16 -2.22
C ILE A 109 -6.87 -1.84 -2.85
N ASN A 110 -6.36 -0.93 -2.04
CA ASN A 110 -5.76 0.34 -2.43
C ASN A 110 -4.35 0.09 -2.95
N ASN A 111 -4.21 -0.17 -4.25
CA ASN A 111 -2.93 -0.51 -4.89
C ASN A 111 -2.45 0.56 -5.87
N ALA A 112 -3.33 1.28 -6.53
CA ALA A 112 -2.95 2.24 -7.58
C ALA A 112 -1.88 3.23 -7.12
N GLY A 113 -0.91 3.49 -8.01
CA GLY A 113 0.15 4.44 -7.72
C GLY A 113 1.21 4.50 -8.81
N SER A 114 1.92 5.62 -8.84
CA SER A 114 3.09 5.87 -9.69
C SER A 114 4.12 6.65 -8.91
N GLY A 115 5.35 6.74 -9.41
CA GLY A 115 6.43 7.46 -8.74
C GLY A 115 7.01 8.58 -9.60
N HIS A 116 7.65 9.57 -8.96
CA HIS A 116 8.54 10.52 -9.59
C HIS A 116 9.95 10.29 -9.08
N PHE A 117 10.91 10.35 -9.99
CA PHE A 117 12.33 10.21 -9.71
C PHE A 117 13.06 11.48 -10.14
N GLY A 118 13.63 12.19 -9.17
CA GLY A 118 14.34 13.43 -9.41
C GLY A 118 14.83 14.07 -8.12
N PRO A 119 15.74 15.09 -8.24
CA PRO A 119 16.28 15.80 -7.09
C PRO A 119 15.18 16.56 -6.35
N ALA A 120 15.09 16.39 -5.04
CA ALA A 120 14.09 17.07 -4.22
C ALA A 120 14.19 18.60 -4.27
N GLU A 121 15.40 19.14 -4.51
CA GLU A 121 15.67 20.60 -4.59
C GLU A 121 14.95 21.27 -5.75
N ILE A 122 14.77 20.56 -6.88
CA ILE A 122 14.17 21.12 -8.10
C ILE A 122 12.83 20.48 -8.46
N LEU A 123 12.34 19.56 -7.64
CA LEU A 123 11.05 18.91 -7.88
C LEU A 123 9.92 19.93 -7.70
N PRO A 124 9.12 20.22 -8.75
CA PRO A 124 8.03 21.19 -8.64
C PRO A 124 7.02 20.81 -7.56
N LEU A 125 6.49 21.79 -6.83
CA LEU A 125 5.49 21.54 -5.77
C LEU A 125 4.21 20.93 -6.34
N GLU A 126 3.83 21.27 -7.55
CA GLU A 126 2.69 20.69 -8.27
C GLU A 126 2.87 19.19 -8.48
N THR A 127 4.09 18.74 -8.79
CA THR A 127 4.45 17.33 -8.92
C THR A 127 4.30 16.61 -7.57
N ILE A 128 4.78 17.22 -6.48
CA ILE A 128 4.64 16.67 -5.13
C ILE A 128 3.16 16.58 -4.77
N THR A 129 2.40 17.64 -4.98
CA THR A 129 0.97 17.73 -4.68
C THR A 129 0.17 16.68 -5.46
N SER A 130 0.41 16.54 -6.76
CA SER A 130 -0.27 15.55 -7.59
C SER A 130 0.04 14.12 -7.15
N GLN A 131 1.27 13.87 -6.73
CA GLN A 131 1.66 12.56 -6.20
C GLN A 131 0.97 12.25 -4.88
N PHE A 132 0.86 13.22 -3.97
CA PHE A 132 0.10 13.07 -2.73
C PHE A 132 -1.39 12.91 -2.98
N GLN A 133 -1.94 13.61 -3.99
CA GLN A 133 -3.35 13.46 -4.34
C GLN A 133 -3.69 12.01 -4.67
N VAL A 134 -2.88 11.36 -5.51
CA VAL A 134 -3.11 9.97 -5.93
C VAL A 134 -2.72 8.95 -4.85
N LEU A 135 -1.54 9.12 -4.22
CA LEU A 135 -0.97 8.11 -3.33
C LEU A 135 -1.47 8.21 -1.88
N VAL A 136 -2.08 9.34 -1.50
CA VAL A 136 -2.53 9.59 -0.13
C VAL A 136 -4.00 9.96 -0.11
N PHE A 137 -4.37 11.14 -0.61
CA PHE A 137 -5.72 11.69 -0.40
C PHE A 137 -6.80 10.87 -1.10
N GLY A 138 -6.61 10.50 -2.36
CA GLY A 138 -7.58 9.66 -3.07
C GLY A 138 -7.73 8.27 -2.46
N GLN A 139 -6.64 7.66 -1.98
CA GLN A 139 -6.71 6.35 -1.31
C GLN A 139 -7.37 6.46 0.08
N ILE A 140 -7.14 7.56 0.81
CA ILE A 140 -7.82 7.84 2.08
C ILE A 140 -9.32 8.01 1.85
N GLN A 141 -9.73 8.79 0.85
CA GLN A 141 -11.14 8.99 0.53
C GLN A 141 -11.82 7.66 0.20
N LEU A 142 -11.22 6.84 -0.64
CA LEU A 142 -11.77 5.53 -0.99
C LEU A 142 -11.84 4.61 0.25
N MET A 143 -10.82 4.65 1.11
CA MET A 143 -10.80 3.93 2.38
C MET A 143 -11.93 4.41 3.31
N GLN A 144 -12.20 5.71 3.40
CA GLN A 144 -13.30 6.27 4.20
C GLN A 144 -14.67 5.76 3.73
N LEU A 145 -14.91 5.77 2.41
CA LEU A 145 -16.14 5.23 1.82
C LEU A 145 -16.30 3.74 2.14
N ALA A 146 -15.23 2.95 2.01
CA ALA A 146 -15.25 1.53 2.34
C ALA A 146 -15.50 1.31 3.84
N LEU A 147 -14.88 2.07 4.73
CA LEU A 147 -15.11 1.95 6.18
C LEU A 147 -16.55 2.29 6.57
N GLN A 148 -17.13 3.34 5.98
CA GLN A 148 -18.54 3.69 6.21
C GLN A 148 -19.50 2.59 5.75
N HIS A 149 -19.17 1.89 4.67
CA HIS A 149 -19.93 0.76 4.15
C HIS A 149 -19.75 -0.53 4.97
N MET A 150 -18.51 -0.85 5.39
CA MET A 150 -18.17 -2.10 6.07
C MET A 150 -18.54 -2.09 7.56
N ARG A 151 -18.38 -0.95 8.23
CA ARG A 151 -18.60 -0.84 9.69
C ARG A 151 -20.02 -1.26 10.16
N PRO A 152 -21.13 -0.79 9.52
CA PRO A 152 -22.47 -1.22 9.91
C PRO A 152 -22.75 -2.72 9.68
N ARG A 153 -22.01 -3.34 8.73
CA ARG A 153 -22.10 -4.76 8.43
C ARG A 153 -21.31 -5.63 9.40
N GLY A 154 -20.40 -5.05 10.20
CA GLY A 154 -19.54 -5.76 11.12
C GLY A 154 -18.51 -6.66 10.43
N GLU A 155 -18.25 -6.49 9.13
CA GLU A 155 -17.26 -7.28 8.38
C GLU A 155 -16.63 -6.46 7.25
N GLY A 156 -15.35 -6.72 6.98
CA GLY A 156 -14.64 -6.11 5.87
C GLY A 156 -13.12 -6.26 5.96
N LEU A 157 -12.46 -6.07 4.84
CA LEU A 157 -11.00 -6.07 4.78
C LEU A 157 -10.52 -4.92 3.88
N ILE A 158 -9.64 -4.10 4.42
CA ILE A 158 -8.96 -3.04 3.65
C ILE A 158 -7.47 -3.34 3.63
N ILE A 159 -6.89 -3.42 2.43
CA ILE A 159 -5.45 -3.60 2.22
C ILE A 159 -4.91 -2.36 1.52
N ASN A 160 -4.14 -1.56 2.24
CA ASN A 160 -3.41 -0.44 1.67
C ASN A 160 -2.02 -0.91 1.22
N VAL A 161 -1.79 -0.93 -0.09
CA VAL A 161 -0.49 -1.25 -0.67
C VAL A 161 0.40 -0.02 -0.61
N THR A 162 1.17 0.06 0.47
CA THR A 162 2.13 1.14 0.68
C THR A 162 3.48 0.82 0.01
N SER A 163 4.58 0.75 0.72
CA SER A 163 5.89 0.33 0.22
C SER A 163 6.88 0.18 1.36
N LEU A 164 7.92 -0.63 1.20
CA LEU A 164 9.10 -0.58 2.07
C LEU A 164 9.80 0.79 2.02
N ALA A 165 9.65 1.55 0.93
CA ALA A 165 10.14 2.92 0.79
C ALA A 165 9.56 3.89 1.85
N SER A 166 8.44 3.54 2.49
CA SER A 166 7.89 4.26 3.65
C SER A 166 8.83 4.24 4.87
N ARG A 167 9.75 3.29 4.94
CA ARG A 167 10.70 3.10 6.03
C ARG A 167 12.16 3.07 5.60
N LEU A 168 12.43 2.63 4.37
CA LEU A 168 13.74 2.51 3.74
C LEU A 168 13.76 3.41 2.50
N PRO A 169 14.03 4.72 2.67
CA PRO A 169 13.85 5.68 1.58
C PRO A 169 14.82 5.44 0.43
N VAL A 170 14.30 5.54 -0.78
CA VAL A 170 15.06 5.53 -2.03
C VAL A 170 15.48 6.97 -2.35
N PRO A 171 16.78 7.27 -2.56
CA PRO A 171 17.22 8.60 -2.98
C PRO A 171 16.56 9.02 -4.30
N PHE A 172 16.31 10.31 -4.47
CA PHE A 172 15.62 10.89 -5.64
C PHE A 172 14.13 10.50 -5.80
N MET A 173 13.55 9.81 -4.80
CA MET A 173 12.12 9.52 -4.72
C MET A 173 11.47 10.17 -3.48
N ALA A 174 11.91 11.36 -3.09
CA ALA A 174 11.51 11.98 -1.82
C ALA A 174 9.98 12.13 -1.68
N ALA A 175 9.29 12.59 -2.72
CA ALA A 175 7.83 12.75 -2.71
C ALA A 175 7.10 11.39 -2.58
N TYR A 176 7.57 10.37 -3.31
CA TYR A 176 7.03 9.01 -3.22
C TYR A 176 7.22 8.39 -1.84
N ASN A 177 8.46 8.47 -1.30
CA ASN A 177 8.77 7.96 0.04
C ASN A 177 7.87 8.61 1.10
N ALA A 178 7.73 9.94 1.03
CA ALA A 178 6.90 10.72 1.95
C ALA A 178 5.41 10.34 1.83
N ALA A 179 4.88 10.23 0.60
CA ALA A 179 3.49 9.84 0.36
C ALA A 179 3.18 8.44 0.89
N LYS A 180 4.06 7.46 0.62
CA LYS A 180 3.89 6.09 1.13
C LYS A 180 4.04 6.00 2.65
N ALA A 181 4.90 6.84 3.26
CA ALA A 181 4.99 6.96 4.71
C ALA A 181 3.73 7.60 5.32
N ALA A 182 3.16 8.63 4.68
CA ALA A 182 1.91 9.25 5.10
C ALA A 182 0.75 8.25 5.09
N LEU A 183 0.57 7.49 4.00
CA LEU A 183 -0.47 6.46 3.91
C LEU A 183 -0.26 5.35 4.95
N ALA A 184 0.99 4.90 5.16
CA ALA A 184 1.30 3.89 6.18
C ALA A 184 0.98 4.37 7.60
N SER A 185 1.26 5.64 7.91
CA SER A 185 0.94 6.27 9.19
C SER A 185 -0.57 6.42 9.38
N PHE A 186 -1.29 6.89 8.36
CA PHE A 186 -2.75 6.98 8.37
C PHE A 186 -3.39 5.60 8.58
N THR A 187 -2.90 4.59 7.87
CA THR A 187 -3.36 3.19 8.02
C THR A 187 -3.21 2.71 9.46
N MET A 188 -2.05 2.96 10.09
CA MET A 188 -1.82 2.56 11.48
C MET A 188 -2.76 3.28 12.47
N SER A 189 -3.00 4.57 12.28
CA SER A 189 -3.95 5.32 13.13
C SER A 189 -5.36 4.75 13.01
N THR A 190 -5.80 4.46 11.78
CA THR A 190 -7.13 3.86 11.53
C THR A 190 -7.24 2.45 12.11
N GLN A 191 -6.16 1.66 12.11
CA GLN A 191 -6.12 0.36 12.80
C GLN A 191 -6.41 0.48 14.30
N LEU A 192 -5.89 1.52 14.94
CA LEU A 192 -6.16 1.79 16.37
C LEU A 192 -7.62 2.20 16.61
N GLU A 193 -8.19 3.03 15.74
CA GLU A 193 -9.59 3.47 15.80
C GLU A 193 -10.58 2.30 15.61
N PHE A 194 -10.18 1.28 14.85
CA PHE A 194 -10.97 0.09 14.54
C PHE A 194 -10.54 -1.17 15.32
N ALA A 195 -9.74 -1.02 16.39
CA ALA A 195 -9.17 -2.15 17.14
C ALA A 195 -10.22 -3.11 17.73
N HIS A 196 -11.45 -2.65 17.95
CA HIS A 196 -12.56 -3.45 18.47
C HIS A 196 -13.65 -3.71 17.41
N SER A 197 -13.30 -3.59 16.14
CA SER A 197 -14.20 -3.82 15.01
C SER A 197 -13.76 -5.09 14.27
N ASP A 198 -14.71 -5.80 13.67
CA ASP A 198 -14.44 -6.94 12.80
C ASP A 198 -13.96 -6.50 11.39
N VAL A 199 -13.87 -5.18 11.13
CA VAL A 199 -13.24 -4.66 9.91
C VAL A 199 -11.72 -4.68 10.07
N ARG A 200 -11.06 -5.49 9.27
CA ARG A 200 -9.60 -5.64 9.27
C ARG A 200 -8.94 -4.63 8.33
N ILE A 201 -7.87 -4.02 8.77
CA ILE A 201 -7.12 -3.02 7.99
C ILE A 201 -5.65 -3.43 7.99
N ILE A 202 -5.02 -3.51 6.80
CA ILE A 202 -3.66 -4.03 6.64
C ILE A 202 -2.81 -3.03 5.86
N ASP A 203 -1.61 -2.74 6.40
CA ASP A 203 -0.53 -2.05 5.71
C ASP A 203 0.36 -3.09 5.00
N LEU A 204 0.16 -3.30 3.70
CA LEU A 204 0.99 -4.19 2.91
C LEU A 204 2.12 -3.40 2.27
N GLN A 205 3.37 -3.79 2.56
CA GLN A 205 4.57 -3.08 2.16
C GLN A 205 5.42 -3.90 1.17
N PRO A 206 5.18 -3.80 -0.14
CA PRO A 206 6.08 -4.38 -1.12
C PRO A 206 7.47 -3.72 -1.05
N GLY A 207 8.52 -4.54 -1.20
CA GLY A 207 9.86 -4.10 -1.57
C GLY A 207 10.00 -3.96 -3.07
N ASP A 208 11.17 -4.26 -3.59
CA ASP A 208 11.40 -4.32 -5.03
C ASP A 208 10.61 -5.49 -5.63
N ILE A 209 9.73 -5.21 -6.58
CA ILE A 209 8.90 -6.17 -7.32
C ILE A 209 9.10 -5.90 -8.81
N ASN A 210 9.45 -6.92 -9.57
CA ASN A 210 9.69 -6.82 -11.01
C ASN A 210 8.37 -6.55 -11.74
N THR A 211 8.15 -5.30 -12.12
CA THR A 211 6.96 -4.80 -12.83
C THR A 211 7.37 -3.64 -13.73
N ASP A 212 6.48 -3.24 -14.62
CA ASP A 212 6.62 -2.04 -15.46
C ASP A 212 6.49 -0.73 -14.65
N PHE A 213 6.52 -0.79 -13.32
CA PHE A 213 6.41 0.40 -12.45
C PHE A 213 7.45 1.47 -12.82
N ASN A 214 8.69 1.05 -13.12
CA ASN A 214 9.76 1.97 -13.50
C ASN A 214 9.53 2.64 -14.86
N GLU A 215 8.79 2.00 -15.77
CA GLU A 215 8.40 2.62 -17.04
C GLU A 215 7.37 3.76 -16.83
N GLY A 216 6.56 3.64 -15.76
CA GLY A 216 5.62 4.67 -15.33
C GLY A 216 6.21 5.74 -14.42
N VAL A 217 7.49 5.61 -14.01
CA VAL A 217 8.17 6.61 -13.19
C VAL A 217 8.56 7.80 -14.06
N ILE A 218 8.04 8.97 -13.72
CA ILE A 218 8.40 10.20 -14.41
C ILE A 218 9.76 10.66 -13.88
N VAL A 219 10.76 10.71 -14.77
CA VAL A 219 12.08 11.22 -14.44
C VAL A 219 12.09 12.73 -14.68
N SER A 220 12.45 13.51 -13.66
CA SER A 220 12.56 14.96 -13.74
C SER A 220 13.63 15.40 -14.75
N GLU A 221 13.54 16.65 -15.22
CA GLU A 221 14.51 17.25 -16.12
C GLU A 221 15.95 17.06 -15.63
N LYS A 222 16.87 16.96 -16.58
CA LYS A 222 18.29 16.74 -16.30
C LYS A 222 18.89 18.00 -15.67
N ASP A 223 19.57 17.82 -14.54
CA ASP A 223 20.35 18.86 -13.89
C ASP A 223 21.78 18.34 -13.71
N ASP A 224 22.75 19.03 -14.27
CA ASP A 224 24.15 18.59 -14.30
C ASP A 224 24.76 18.39 -12.91
N ARG A 225 24.26 19.10 -11.89
CA ARG A 225 24.68 18.96 -10.49
C ARG A 225 24.35 17.57 -9.92
N TYR A 226 23.33 16.90 -10.48
CA TYR A 226 22.81 15.64 -9.99
C TYR A 226 22.97 14.45 -10.94
N ASN A 227 23.23 14.68 -12.23
CA ASN A 227 23.24 13.67 -13.28
C ASN A 227 24.03 12.41 -12.90
N ALA A 228 25.24 12.56 -12.36
CA ALA A 228 26.08 11.43 -11.97
C ALA A 228 25.51 10.63 -10.79
N LYS A 229 24.91 11.30 -9.80
CA LYS A 229 24.29 10.66 -8.63
C LYS A 229 22.98 9.99 -9.00
N ILE A 230 22.16 10.65 -9.83
CA ILE A 230 20.93 10.12 -10.40
C ILE A 230 21.24 8.82 -11.16
N ALA A 231 22.19 8.86 -12.11
CA ALA A 231 22.56 7.69 -12.90
C ALA A 231 23.04 6.50 -12.05
N LYS A 232 23.86 6.78 -11.01
CA LYS A 232 24.29 5.73 -10.06
C LYS A 232 23.13 5.12 -9.30
N THR A 233 22.25 5.96 -8.74
CA THR A 233 21.08 5.49 -7.98
C THR A 233 20.14 4.71 -8.88
N TRP A 234 19.85 5.23 -10.09
CA TRP A 234 18.97 4.57 -11.04
C TRP A 234 19.49 3.18 -11.44
N LYS A 235 20.80 3.07 -11.69
CA LYS A 235 21.45 1.78 -11.98
C LYS A 235 21.26 0.75 -10.84
N VAL A 236 21.25 1.20 -9.58
CA VAL A 236 20.98 0.31 -8.44
C VAL A 236 19.50 -0.09 -8.43
N VAL A 237 18.59 0.86 -8.65
CA VAL A 237 17.15 0.60 -8.74
C VAL A 237 16.84 -0.39 -9.84
N GLU A 238 17.33 -0.17 -11.08
CA GLU A 238 17.12 -1.08 -12.20
C GLU A 238 17.66 -2.50 -11.92
N ARG A 239 18.87 -2.59 -11.36
CA ARG A 239 19.45 -3.88 -10.98
C ARG A 239 18.59 -4.61 -9.96
N ASN A 240 18.12 -3.91 -8.95
CA ASN A 240 17.25 -4.49 -7.92
C ASN A 240 15.95 -4.99 -8.54
N MET A 241 15.28 -4.15 -9.32
CA MET A 241 14.01 -4.50 -9.98
C MET A 241 14.15 -5.71 -10.91
N LYS A 242 15.24 -5.78 -11.70
CA LYS A 242 15.51 -6.91 -12.58
C LYS A 242 15.67 -8.24 -11.83
N ASN A 243 16.20 -8.20 -10.63
CA ASN A 243 16.44 -9.37 -9.78
C ASN A 243 15.32 -9.61 -8.76
N ALA A 244 14.31 -8.74 -8.73
CA ALA A 244 13.20 -8.82 -7.81
C ALA A 244 12.21 -9.94 -8.20
N PRO A 245 11.45 -10.46 -7.23
CA PRO A 245 10.36 -11.39 -7.54
C PRO A 245 9.27 -10.70 -8.37
N GLY A 246 8.53 -11.50 -9.15
CA GLY A 246 7.38 -11.03 -9.91
C GLY A 246 6.19 -10.60 -9.03
N PRO A 247 5.22 -9.87 -9.62
CA PRO A 247 4.06 -9.36 -8.90
C PRO A 247 3.14 -10.47 -8.35
N GLU A 248 3.25 -11.69 -8.85
CA GLU A 248 2.52 -12.87 -8.37
C GLU A 248 2.84 -13.19 -6.91
N LEU A 249 4.04 -12.79 -6.42
CA LEU A 249 4.37 -12.92 -5.00
C LEU A 249 3.43 -12.07 -4.14
N VAL A 250 3.19 -10.84 -4.54
CA VAL A 250 2.26 -9.93 -3.83
C VAL A 250 0.83 -10.45 -3.92
N ALA A 251 0.41 -10.89 -5.10
CA ALA A 251 -0.93 -11.45 -5.33
C ALA A 251 -1.19 -12.66 -4.43
N ARG A 252 -0.25 -13.59 -4.31
CA ARG A 252 -0.36 -14.74 -3.38
C ARG A 252 -0.47 -14.33 -1.92
N GLN A 253 0.28 -13.32 -1.48
CA GLN A 253 0.17 -12.82 -0.11
C GLN A 253 -1.20 -12.21 0.16
N ILE A 254 -1.71 -11.41 -0.76
CA ILE A 254 -3.05 -10.81 -0.66
C ILE A 254 -4.14 -11.89 -0.62
N LEU A 255 -4.05 -12.89 -1.49
CA LEU A 255 -4.98 -14.02 -1.47
C LEU A 255 -4.97 -14.73 -0.10
N GLY A 256 -3.78 -14.99 0.46
CA GLY A 256 -3.65 -15.56 1.81
C GLY A 256 -4.27 -14.69 2.91
N LEU A 257 -4.16 -13.36 2.81
CA LEU A 257 -4.79 -12.42 3.75
C LEU A 257 -6.33 -12.44 3.65
N ILE A 258 -6.88 -12.62 2.45
CA ILE A 258 -8.34 -12.71 2.21
C ILE A 258 -8.89 -14.02 2.76
N GLN A 259 -8.15 -15.11 2.64
CA GLN A 259 -8.54 -16.45 3.10
C GLN A 259 -8.33 -16.67 4.60
N SER A 260 -7.59 -15.81 5.27
CA SER A 260 -7.28 -15.93 6.70
C SER A 260 -8.18 -15.03 7.54
N ASP A 261 -8.70 -15.53 8.64
CA ASP A 261 -9.42 -14.71 9.63
C ASP A 261 -8.46 -13.89 10.51
N ALA A 262 -7.22 -14.34 10.65
CA ALA A 262 -6.17 -13.63 11.38
C ALA A 262 -5.16 -13.01 10.42
N SER A 263 -5.01 -11.69 10.47
CA SER A 263 -4.07 -10.96 9.60
C SER A 263 -3.15 -10.06 10.42
N PRO A 264 -1.86 -10.00 10.09
CA PRO A 264 -0.98 -9.04 10.74
C PRO A 264 -1.39 -7.61 10.37
N PRO A 265 -1.25 -6.63 11.27
CA PRO A 265 -1.57 -5.24 10.95
C PRO A 265 -0.65 -4.67 9.86
N ARG A 266 0.53 -5.25 9.70
CA ARG A 266 1.52 -4.90 8.67
C ARG A 266 2.20 -6.14 8.11
N LEU A 267 2.31 -6.21 6.78
CA LEU A 267 3.00 -7.27 6.08
C LEU A 267 3.98 -6.70 5.05
N ALA A 268 5.28 -6.97 5.23
CA ALA A 268 6.29 -6.67 4.22
C ALA A 268 6.44 -7.84 3.26
N VAL A 269 6.49 -7.55 1.95
CA VAL A 269 6.54 -8.53 0.87
C VAL A 269 7.70 -8.20 -0.07
N GLY A 270 8.56 -9.18 -0.33
CA GLY A 270 9.74 -9.02 -1.17
C GLY A 270 10.75 -10.12 -0.89
N ASN A 271 11.99 -9.94 -1.31
CA ASN A 271 13.04 -10.86 -0.91
C ASN A 271 13.26 -10.83 0.62
N VAL A 272 13.83 -11.91 1.17
CA VAL A 272 13.95 -12.09 2.64
C VAL A 272 14.76 -10.97 3.30
N PHE A 273 15.83 -10.52 2.64
CA PHE A 273 16.66 -9.46 3.20
C PHE A 273 15.87 -8.14 3.30
N GLU A 274 15.23 -7.71 2.22
CA GLU A 274 14.48 -6.43 2.15
C GLU A 274 13.23 -6.45 3.03
N SER A 275 12.49 -7.55 3.04
CA SER A 275 11.19 -7.60 3.73
C SER A 275 11.31 -7.87 5.23
N LYS A 276 12.34 -8.61 5.68
CA LYS A 276 12.47 -9.03 7.08
C LYS A 276 13.69 -8.43 7.79
N ILE A 277 14.87 -8.45 7.16
CA ILE A 277 16.14 -8.13 7.80
C ILE A 277 16.40 -6.62 7.77
N ALA A 278 16.36 -5.99 6.61
CA ALA A 278 16.69 -4.57 6.46
C ALA A 278 15.79 -3.65 7.30
N PRO A 279 14.45 -3.82 7.34
CA PRO A 279 13.60 -2.99 8.19
C PRO A 279 13.87 -3.14 9.69
N LEU A 280 14.25 -4.35 10.13
CA LEU A 280 14.61 -4.62 11.53
C LEU A 280 15.91 -3.92 11.89
N ILE A 281 16.97 -4.12 11.10
CA ILE A 281 18.26 -3.47 11.29
C ILE A 281 18.08 -1.94 11.28
N PHE A 282 17.36 -1.42 10.26
CA PHE A 282 17.17 0.01 10.10
C PHE A 282 16.44 0.65 11.28
N ARG A 283 15.53 -0.07 11.93
CA ARG A 283 14.78 0.41 13.11
C ARG A 283 15.69 0.77 14.28
N PHE A 284 16.76 0.00 14.51
CA PHE A 284 17.63 0.15 15.68
C PHE A 284 18.87 0.99 15.41
N LEU A 285 19.18 1.30 14.15
CA LEU A 285 20.36 2.10 13.83
C LEU A 285 20.12 3.60 14.09
N PRO A 286 21.12 4.32 14.65
CA PRO A 286 21.10 5.78 14.72
C PRO A 286 20.98 6.41 13.33
N GLN A 287 20.33 7.56 13.21
CA GLN A 287 20.07 8.23 11.93
C GLN A 287 21.35 8.44 11.08
N ARG A 288 22.48 8.79 11.71
CA ARG A 288 23.75 8.96 11.00
C ARG A 288 24.21 7.68 10.29
N VAL A 289 24.03 6.54 10.94
CA VAL A 289 24.40 5.21 10.39
C VAL A 289 23.44 4.81 9.28
N ARG A 290 22.14 5.08 9.42
CA ARG A 290 21.14 4.86 8.36
C ARG A 290 21.50 5.64 7.10
N VAL A 291 21.76 6.93 7.24
CA VAL A 291 22.16 7.81 6.11
C VAL A 291 23.45 7.33 5.46
N TRP A 292 24.47 7.01 6.27
CA TRP A 292 25.74 6.47 5.78
C TRP A 292 25.54 5.17 5.01
N GLY A 293 24.76 4.22 5.55
CA GLY A 293 24.49 2.93 4.92
C GLY A 293 23.77 3.07 3.58
N LEU A 294 22.72 3.92 3.52
CA LEU A 294 21.99 4.18 2.27
C LEU A 294 22.89 4.87 1.22
N LYS A 295 23.70 5.85 1.62
CA LYS A 295 24.68 6.49 0.71
C LYS A 295 25.64 5.46 0.12
N ARG A 296 26.15 4.56 0.96
CA ARG A 296 27.05 3.49 0.52
C ARG A 296 26.35 2.51 -0.43
N TYR A 297 25.11 2.15 -0.12
CA TYR A 297 24.31 1.22 -0.92
C TYR A 297 24.00 1.76 -2.33
N TYR A 298 23.59 3.03 -2.41
CA TYR A 298 23.27 3.69 -3.68
C TYR A 298 24.47 4.31 -4.40
N GLY A 299 25.67 4.33 -3.79
CA GLY A 299 26.89 4.88 -4.38
C GLY A 299 26.92 6.41 -4.51
N ILE A 300 26.26 7.12 -3.58
CA ILE A 300 26.12 8.59 -3.59
C ILE A 300 26.78 9.25 -2.38
#